data_7bd5b2a93c330c27dbdbb8d3089ab340
#
_entry.id   7bd5b2a93c330c27dbdbb8d3089ab340
#
_cell.length_a   1.000
_cell.length_b   1.000
_cell.length_c   1.000
_cell.angle_alpha   90.00
_cell.angle_beta   90.00
_cell.angle_gamma   90.00
#
_symmetry.space_group_name_H-M   'P 1'
#
loop_
_entity.id
_entity.type
_entity.pdbx_description
1 polymer ?
#
loop_
_entity_poly.entity_id
_entity_poly.type
_entity_poly.pdbx_seq_one_letter_code
_entity_poly.pdbx_strand_id
1 'polypeptide(L)'
;ATAYAQLREKLADRKEAPATLDRERAIALELERMAMHIADTGALCMDVGYQLGQVACEALRTVTINTTQAWCGNRFGKGLIRPFGTNHPLTDMTIDLVRRNIADVRRRYDEVRHDIKSSPSLLSRFEQCGIVPRSEMTRIGGVGPAARASGVGRDLRTSHPWGVYGVEIAHEPFVKQQGDVMARLMMRCRETLQSAD
;
A
#
# COMPACT_ATOMS: atom_id res chain seq x y z
N ALA A 1 8.71 -7.54 -7.33
CA ALA A 1 8.99 -7.46 -8.78
C ALA A 1 10.08 -6.41 -9.07
N THR A 2 9.95 -5.16 -8.58
CA THR A 2 10.90 -4.07 -8.87
C THR A 2 12.33 -4.39 -8.44
N ALA A 3 12.55 -4.89 -7.21
CA ALA A 3 13.89 -5.26 -6.73
C ALA A 3 14.57 -6.32 -7.62
N TYR A 4 13.81 -7.32 -8.08
CA TYR A 4 14.33 -8.31 -9.03
C TYR A 4 14.68 -7.68 -10.37
N ALA A 5 13.82 -6.83 -10.91
CA ALA A 5 14.07 -6.15 -12.18
C ALA A 5 15.35 -5.30 -12.11
N GLN A 6 15.49 -4.49 -11.07
CA GLN A 6 16.67 -3.65 -10.84
C GLN A 6 17.95 -4.47 -10.64
N LEU A 7 17.87 -5.60 -9.92
CA LEU A 7 19.02 -6.50 -9.75
C LEU A 7 19.49 -7.04 -11.12
N ARG A 8 18.55 -7.49 -11.96
CA ARG A 8 18.86 -7.98 -13.32
C ARG A 8 19.47 -6.88 -14.19
N GLU A 9 18.96 -5.66 -14.09
CA GLU A 9 19.47 -4.49 -14.82
C GLU A 9 20.91 -4.15 -14.40
N LYS A 10 21.18 -4.15 -13.10
CA LYS A 10 22.53 -3.93 -12.57
C LYS A 10 23.53 -5.02 -12.98
N LEU A 11 23.12 -6.29 -12.94
CA LEU A 11 23.97 -7.42 -13.36
C LEU A 11 24.27 -7.42 -14.85
N ALA A 12 23.42 -6.80 -15.66
CA ALA A 12 23.64 -6.67 -17.12
C ALA A 12 24.38 -5.38 -17.50
N ASP A 13 24.95 -4.67 -16.52
CA ASP A 13 25.68 -3.40 -16.69
C ASP A 13 24.89 -2.31 -17.44
N ARG A 14 23.56 -2.35 -17.34
CA ARG A 14 22.70 -1.32 -17.91
C ARG A 14 22.58 -0.16 -16.95
N LYS A 15 22.96 1.01 -17.42
CA LYS A 15 22.76 2.29 -16.74
C LYS A 15 21.26 2.61 -16.70
N GLU A 16 20.88 3.35 -15.69
CA GLU A 16 19.56 3.83 -15.25
C GLU A 16 18.35 3.59 -16.18
N ALA A 17 17.27 3.09 -15.61
CA ALA A 17 15.99 2.98 -16.29
C ALA A 17 15.47 4.39 -16.67
N PRO A 18 14.76 4.55 -17.80
CA PRO A 18 14.10 5.81 -18.13
C PRO A 18 13.19 6.26 -16.97
N ALA A 19 13.13 7.56 -16.68
CA ALA A 19 12.27 8.12 -15.62
C ALA A 19 10.80 7.68 -15.77
N THR A 20 10.32 7.50 -16.99
CA THR A 20 8.98 6.98 -17.28
C THR A 20 8.78 5.57 -16.70
N LEU A 21 9.75 4.68 -16.83
CA LEU A 21 9.70 3.32 -16.31
C LEU A 21 9.68 3.29 -14.77
N ASP A 22 10.41 4.18 -14.13
CA ASP A 22 10.41 4.29 -12.67
C ASP A 22 9.06 4.81 -12.15
N ARG A 23 8.41 5.74 -12.86
CA ARG A 23 7.03 6.16 -12.55
C ARG A 23 6.02 5.02 -12.71
N GLU A 24 6.10 4.24 -13.78
CA GLU A 24 5.26 3.06 -13.99
C GLU A 24 5.44 2.03 -12.87
N ARG A 25 6.66 1.78 -12.46
CA ARG A 25 6.97 0.88 -11.33
C ARG A 25 6.43 1.39 -10.01
N ALA A 26 6.49 2.71 -9.77
CA ALA A 26 5.95 3.32 -8.56
C ALA A 26 4.42 3.25 -8.53
N ILE A 27 3.73 3.59 -9.63
CA ILE A 27 2.27 3.49 -9.72
C ILE A 27 1.82 2.03 -9.50
N ALA A 28 2.49 1.06 -10.12
CA ALA A 28 2.19 -0.35 -9.92
C ALA A 28 2.36 -0.79 -8.46
N LEU A 29 3.42 -0.34 -7.78
CA LEU A 29 3.67 -0.61 -6.37
C LEU A 29 2.60 0.00 -5.46
N GLU A 30 2.23 1.25 -5.69
CA GLU A 30 1.24 1.93 -4.84
C GLU A 30 -0.18 1.38 -5.07
N LEU A 31 -0.55 0.97 -6.28
CA LEU A 31 -1.81 0.25 -6.55
C LEU A 31 -1.85 -1.09 -5.81
N GLU A 32 -0.78 -1.87 -5.84
CA GLU A 32 -0.68 -3.13 -5.08
C GLU A 32 -0.77 -2.88 -3.58
N ARG A 33 -0.03 -1.89 -3.07
CA ARG A 33 -0.05 -1.51 -1.64
C ARG A 33 -1.45 -1.09 -1.19
N MET A 34 -2.15 -0.26 -1.96
CA MET A 34 -3.54 0.13 -1.69
C MET A 34 -4.45 -1.09 -1.62
N ALA A 35 -4.40 -1.96 -2.64
CA ALA A 35 -5.23 -3.16 -2.70
C ALA A 35 -5.03 -4.06 -1.49
N MET A 36 -3.78 -4.24 -1.02
CA MET A 36 -3.46 -5.06 0.15
C MET A 36 -3.92 -4.39 1.46
N HIS A 37 -3.69 -3.09 1.63
CA HIS A 37 -4.12 -2.40 2.85
C HIS A 37 -5.64 -2.31 2.99
N ILE A 38 -6.35 -2.11 1.89
CA ILE A 38 -7.83 -2.13 1.86
C ILE A 38 -8.33 -3.54 2.22
N ALA A 39 -7.73 -4.59 1.65
CA ALA A 39 -8.06 -5.97 1.98
C ALA A 39 -7.85 -6.27 3.47
N ASP A 40 -6.71 -5.89 4.02
CA ASP A 40 -6.38 -6.10 5.43
C ASP A 40 -7.32 -5.31 6.37
N THR A 41 -7.74 -4.11 5.96
CA THR A 41 -8.75 -3.33 6.71
C THR A 41 -10.09 -4.07 6.74
N GLY A 42 -10.52 -4.62 5.60
CA GLY A 42 -11.73 -5.44 5.50
C GLY A 42 -11.63 -6.70 6.36
N ALA A 43 -10.48 -7.38 6.34
CA ALA A 43 -10.24 -8.57 7.17
C ALA A 43 -10.33 -8.26 8.66
N LEU A 44 -9.74 -7.16 9.12
CA LEU A 44 -9.87 -6.73 10.52
C LEU A 44 -11.33 -6.42 10.90
N CYS A 45 -12.10 -5.83 9.99
CA CYS A 45 -13.53 -5.61 10.20
C CYS A 45 -14.28 -6.94 10.31
N MET A 46 -13.96 -7.93 9.48
CA MET A 46 -14.53 -9.27 9.51
C MET A 46 -14.25 -9.97 10.84
N ASP A 47 -13.02 -9.92 11.34
CA ASP A 47 -12.59 -10.57 12.57
C ASP A 47 -13.39 -10.12 13.80
N VAL A 48 -13.91 -8.89 13.79
CA VAL A 48 -14.74 -8.34 14.87
C VAL A 48 -16.23 -8.32 14.53
N GLY A 49 -16.64 -8.93 13.44
CA GLY A 49 -18.06 -9.04 13.02
C GLY A 49 -18.66 -7.76 12.41
N TYR A 50 -17.82 -6.81 11.98
CA TYR A 50 -18.28 -5.59 11.30
C TYR A 50 -18.39 -5.81 9.78
N GLN A 51 -19.46 -6.51 9.37
CA GLN A 51 -19.70 -6.92 7.98
C GLN A 51 -19.80 -5.74 7.00
N LEU A 52 -20.39 -4.61 7.42
CA LEU A 52 -20.51 -3.42 6.56
C LEU A 52 -19.14 -2.90 6.13
N GLY A 53 -18.22 -2.75 7.07
CA GLY A 53 -16.85 -2.32 6.78
C GLY A 53 -16.10 -3.34 5.92
N GLN A 54 -16.29 -4.64 6.17
CA GLN A 54 -15.73 -5.70 5.34
C GLN A 54 -16.19 -5.59 3.88
N VAL A 55 -17.50 -5.58 3.63
CA VAL A 55 -18.07 -5.54 2.26
C VAL A 55 -17.66 -4.26 1.53
N ALA A 56 -17.67 -3.13 2.21
CA ALA A 56 -17.21 -1.86 1.63
C ALA A 56 -15.72 -1.93 1.21
N CYS A 57 -14.84 -2.47 2.06
CA CYS A 57 -13.44 -2.67 1.72
C CYS A 57 -13.24 -3.65 0.56
N GLU A 58 -13.98 -4.75 0.51
CA GLU A 58 -13.91 -5.72 -0.59
C GLU A 58 -14.30 -5.08 -1.93
N ALA A 59 -15.34 -4.25 -1.94
CA ALA A 59 -15.76 -3.50 -3.12
C ALA A 59 -14.66 -2.52 -3.58
N LEU A 60 -14.06 -1.76 -2.66
CA LEU A 60 -12.98 -0.81 -2.97
C LEU A 60 -11.71 -1.52 -3.45
N ARG A 61 -11.35 -2.64 -2.82
CA ARG A 61 -10.26 -3.49 -3.28
C ARG A 61 -10.50 -3.97 -4.71
N THR A 62 -11.74 -4.37 -5.02
CA THR A 62 -12.12 -4.83 -6.36
C THR A 62 -11.91 -3.73 -7.39
N VAL A 63 -12.29 -2.49 -7.11
CA VAL A 63 -12.02 -1.34 -8.00
C VAL A 63 -10.51 -1.18 -8.22
N THR A 64 -9.71 -1.24 -7.15
CA THR A 64 -8.26 -1.07 -7.22
C THR A 64 -7.59 -2.15 -8.07
N ILE A 65 -7.91 -3.44 -7.86
CA ILE A 65 -7.32 -4.53 -8.65
C ILE A 65 -7.81 -4.56 -10.09
N ASN A 66 -9.06 -4.13 -10.36
CA ASN A 66 -9.58 -4.00 -11.72
C ASN A 66 -8.92 -2.82 -12.47
N THR A 67 -8.48 -1.79 -11.76
CA THR A 67 -7.66 -0.73 -12.35
C THR A 67 -6.33 -1.28 -12.86
N THR A 68 -5.67 -2.11 -12.07
CA THR A 68 -4.45 -2.83 -12.51
C THR A 68 -4.74 -3.77 -13.69
N GLN A 69 -5.86 -4.47 -13.65
CA GLN A 69 -6.28 -5.35 -14.76
C GLN A 69 -6.54 -4.57 -16.05
N ALA A 70 -7.17 -3.42 -15.98
CA ALA A 70 -7.40 -2.57 -17.15
C ALA A 70 -6.09 -2.04 -17.75
N TRP A 71 -5.06 -1.82 -16.91
CA TRP A 71 -3.74 -1.39 -17.37
C TRP A 71 -2.97 -2.51 -18.07
N CYS A 72 -2.87 -3.70 -17.47
CA CYS A 72 -1.95 -4.74 -17.95
C CYS A 72 -2.59 -6.11 -18.24
N GLY A 73 -3.93 -6.19 -18.25
CA GLY A 73 -4.66 -7.44 -18.52
C GLY A 73 -4.65 -8.45 -17.38
N ASN A 74 -4.02 -8.13 -16.24
CA ASN A 74 -3.96 -9.00 -15.07
C ASN A 74 -4.23 -8.22 -13.78
N ARG A 75 -5.17 -8.69 -12.97
CA ARG A 75 -5.61 -8.02 -11.75
C ARG A 75 -4.53 -7.88 -10.66
N PHE A 76 -3.46 -8.66 -10.72
CA PHE A 76 -2.33 -8.62 -9.80
C PHE A 76 -1.05 -8.08 -10.45
N GLY A 77 -1.15 -7.49 -11.63
CA GLY A 77 0.00 -6.91 -12.32
C GLY A 77 1.05 -7.94 -12.77
N LYS A 78 0.65 -9.22 -12.98
CA LYS A 78 1.58 -10.25 -13.43
C LYS A 78 2.18 -9.89 -14.77
N GLY A 79 3.52 -9.79 -14.84
CA GLY A 79 4.24 -9.44 -16.06
C GLY A 79 4.29 -7.95 -16.37
N LEU A 80 3.67 -7.08 -15.57
CA LEU A 80 3.73 -5.63 -15.73
C LEU A 80 5.15 -5.11 -15.51
N ILE A 81 5.78 -5.48 -14.39
CA ILE A 81 7.16 -5.07 -14.10
C ILE A 81 8.12 -6.14 -14.59
N ARG A 82 9.03 -5.73 -15.49
CA ARG A 82 10.07 -6.59 -16.09
C ARG A 82 11.43 -5.91 -16.01
N PRO A 83 12.53 -6.68 -16.08
CA PRO A 83 13.83 -6.09 -16.34
C PRO A 83 13.81 -5.33 -17.68
N PHE A 84 14.41 -4.15 -17.69
CA PHE A 84 14.63 -3.28 -18.86
C PHE A 84 13.40 -2.64 -19.48
N GLY A 85 12.20 -2.84 -18.93
CA GLY A 85 10.99 -2.22 -19.49
C GLY A 85 9.69 -2.77 -18.94
N THR A 86 8.63 -2.44 -19.64
CA THR A 86 7.28 -2.98 -19.48
C THR A 86 6.69 -3.32 -20.84
N ASN A 87 5.79 -4.31 -20.88
CA ASN A 87 4.98 -4.59 -22.09
C ASN A 87 3.69 -3.75 -22.11
N HIS A 88 3.44 -2.98 -21.06
CA HIS A 88 2.23 -2.21 -20.87
C HIS A 88 2.59 -0.78 -20.46
N PRO A 89 3.13 0.04 -21.38
CA PRO A 89 3.42 1.44 -21.09
C PRO A 89 2.15 2.18 -20.75
N LEU A 90 2.25 3.17 -19.83
CA LEU A 90 1.14 4.04 -19.51
C LEU A 90 0.78 4.90 -20.72
N THR A 91 -0.50 4.84 -21.11
CA THR A 91 -1.11 5.76 -22.08
C THR A 91 -1.92 6.83 -21.34
N ASP A 92 -2.22 7.95 -22.00
CA ASP A 92 -3.07 9.00 -21.42
C ASP A 92 -4.41 8.46 -20.94
N MET A 93 -5.03 7.57 -21.74
CA MET A 93 -6.27 6.89 -21.37
C MET A 93 -6.12 6.04 -20.10
N THR A 94 -5.00 5.33 -19.94
CA THR A 94 -4.72 4.54 -18.74
C THR A 94 -4.48 5.43 -17.53
N ILE A 95 -3.73 6.53 -17.72
CA ILE A 95 -3.47 7.52 -16.66
C ILE A 95 -4.79 8.12 -16.16
N ASP A 96 -5.68 8.53 -17.06
CA ASP A 96 -6.99 9.09 -16.70
C ASP A 96 -7.88 8.08 -16.00
N LEU A 97 -7.83 6.81 -16.41
CA LEU A 97 -8.55 5.73 -15.72
C LEU A 97 -8.02 5.53 -14.29
N VAL A 98 -6.70 5.44 -14.14
CA VAL A 98 -6.06 5.30 -12.82
C VAL A 98 -6.45 6.46 -11.92
N ARG A 99 -6.31 7.70 -12.39
CA ARG A 99 -6.66 8.90 -11.62
C ARG A 99 -8.10 8.91 -11.14
N ARG A 100 -9.06 8.64 -12.03
CA ARG A 100 -10.49 8.61 -11.68
C ARG A 100 -10.81 7.54 -10.65
N ASN A 101 -10.32 6.31 -10.87
CA ASN A 101 -10.61 5.19 -9.99
C ASN A 101 -9.97 5.39 -8.61
N ILE A 102 -8.73 5.87 -8.55
CA ILE A 102 -8.03 6.10 -7.29
C ILE A 102 -8.67 7.25 -6.51
N ALA A 103 -9.09 8.33 -7.17
CA ALA A 103 -9.83 9.41 -6.52
C ALA A 103 -11.15 8.93 -5.89
N ASP A 104 -11.92 8.05 -6.58
CA ASP A 104 -13.14 7.46 -6.01
C ASP A 104 -12.83 6.51 -4.85
N VAL A 105 -11.86 5.61 -5.01
CA VAL A 105 -11.41 4.70 -3.94
C VAL A 105 -10.96 5.49 -2.72
N ARG A 106 -10.13 6.53 -2.89
CA ARG A 106 -9.64 7.40 -1.80
C ARG A 106 -10.78 8.02 -1.01
N ARG A 107 -11.74 8.65 -1.70
CA ARG A 107 -12.90 9.28 -1.06
C ARG A 107 -13.73 8.28 -0.26
N ARG A 108 -14.13 7.19 -0.88
CA ARG A 108 -14.97 6.15 -0.25
C ARG A 108 -14.24 5.40 0.87
N TYR A 109 -12.94 5.19 0.74
CA TYR A 109 -12.14 4.58 1.80
C TYR A 109 -12.00 5.49 3.01
N ASP A 110 -11.94 6.82 2.82
CA ASP A 110 -11.94 7.77 3.92
C ASP A 110 -13.27 7.77 4.69
N GLU A 111 -14.40 7.56 4.01
CA GLU A 111 -15.71 7.34 4.64
C GLU A 111 -15.69 6.08 5.52
N VAL A 112 -15.23 4.93 4.99
CA VAL A 112 -15.09 3.68 5.78
C VAL A 112 -14.19 3.88 7.01
N ARG A 113 -13.05 4.56 6.84
CA ARG A 113 -12.14 4.89 7.93
C ARG A 113 -12.82 5.74 9.01
N HIS A 114 -13.63 6.71 8.60
CA HIS A 114 -14.40 7.55 9.51
C HIS A 114 -15.40 6.71 10.31
N ASP A 115 -16.17 5.85 9.67
CA ASP A 115 -17.16 4.99 10.29
C ASP A 115 -16.54 4.06 11.34
N ILE A 116 -15.41 3.43 11.00
CA ILE A 116 -14.65 2.58 11.92
C ILE A 116 -14.24 3.38 13.17
N LYS A 117 -13.70 4.58 12.99
CA LYS A 117 -13.23 5.44 14.09
C LYS A 117 -14.36 6.01 14.95
N SER A 118 -15.56 6.11 14.40
CA SER A 118 -16.74 6.62 15.08
C SER A 118 -17.53 5.54 15.82
N SER A 119 -17.12 4.27 15.73
CA SER A 119 -17.80 3.14 16.36
C SER A 119 -17.15 2.73 17.68
N PRO A 120 -17.73 3.04 18.85
CA PRO A 120 -17.17 2.62 20.14
C PRO A 120 -17.02 1.11 20.29
N SER A 121 -17.94 0.34 19.71
CA SER A 121 -17.88 -1.13 19.71
C SER A 121 -16.66 -1.68 18.96
N LEU A 122 -16.27 -1.06 17.86
CA LEU A 122 -15.07 -1.45 17.12
C LEU A 122 -13.79 -1.02 17.87
N LEU A 123 -13.77 0.22 18.37
CA LEU A 123 -12.64 0.74 19.12
C LEU A 123 -12.30 -0.14 20.32
N SER A 124 -13.32 -0.54 21.12
CA SER A 124 -13.12 -1.40 22.30
C SER A 124 -12.55 -2.79 21.96
N ARG A 125 -12.66 -3.25 20.72
CA ARG A 125 -12.10 -4.54 20.26
C ARG A 125 -10.70 -4.40 19.68
N PHE A 126 -10.34 -3.21 19.20
CA PHE A 126 -9.06 -2.95 18.55
C PHE A 126 -8.03 -2.32 19.49
N GLU A 127 -8.46 -1.44 20.39
CA GLU A 127 -7.58 -0.76 21.31
C GLU A 127 -7.08 -1.71 22.40
N GLN A 128 -5.79 -1.60 22.70
CA GLN A 128 -5.08 -2.41 23.70
C GLN A 128 -5.12 -3.94 23.43
N CYS A 129 -5.54 -4.36 22.24
CA CYS A 129 -5.56 -5.76 21.84
C CYS A 129 -4.27 -6.13 21.10
N GLY A 130 -3.64 -7.25 21.48
CA GLY A 130 -2.49 -7.82 20.79
C GLY A 130 -1.29 -6.86 20.72
N ILE A 131 -0.96 -6.20 21.81
CA ILE A 131 0.16 -5.26 21.90
C ILE A 131 1.48 -5.98 21.66
N VAL A 132 2.26 -5.49 20.69
CA VAL A 132 3.64 -5.91 20.45
C VAL A 132 4.54 -4.70 20.71
N PRO A 133 5.33 -4.70 21.80
CA PRO A 133 6.22 -3.58 22.10
C PRO A 133 7.38 -3.50 21.11
N ARG A 134 7.96 -2.31 20.97
CA ARG A 134 9.09 -2.05 20.06
C ARG A 134 10.27 -3.00 20.26
N SER A 135 10.58 -3.33 21.51
CA SER A 135 11.66 -4.26 21.84
C SER A 135 11.45 -5.64 21.21
N GLU A 136 10.24 -6.22 21.37
CA GLU A 136 9.88 -7.50 20.78
C GLU A 136 9.85 -7.44 19.26
N MET A 137 9.27 -6.38 18.70
CA MET A 137 9.22 -6.17 17.24
C MET A 137 10.63 -6.10 16.65
N THR A 138 11.56 -5.43 17.34
CA THR A 138 12.96 -5.37 16.92
C THR A 138 13.66 -6.72 17.09
N ARG A 139 13.43 -7.43 18.20
CA ARG A 139 14.02 -8.74 18.48
C ARG A 139 13.69 -9.79 17.43
N ILE A 140 12.44 -9.83 16.95
CA ILE A 140 11.99 -10.75 15.91
C ILE A 140 12.30 -10.28 14.48
N GLY A 141 12.91 -9.11 14.33
CA GLY A 141 13.19 -8.54 13.01
C GLY A 141 11.95 -8.11 12.23
N GLY A 142 10.89 -7.69 12.92
CA GLY A 142 9.63 -7.28 12.30
C GLY A 142 9.80 -6.13 11.31
N VAL A 143 8.99 -6.14 10.24
CA VAL A 143 9.01 -5.14 9.16
C VAL A 143 7.60 -4.71 8.77
N GLY A 144 7.50 -3.73 7.89
CA GLY A 144 6.24 -3.28 7.30
C GLY A 144 5.30 -2.57 8.28
N PRO A 145 3.98 -2.59 8.03
CA PRO A 145 2.98 -1.90 8.85
C PRO A 145 2.99 -2.34 10.32
N ALA A 146 3.24 -3.62 10.60
CA ALA A 146 3.32 -4.13 11.97
C ALA A 146 4.48 -3.50 12.74
N ALA A 147 5.66 -3.41 12.13
CA ALA A 147 6.83 -2.77 12.73
C ALA A 147 6.60 -1.28 12.99
N ARG A 148 6.05 -0.57 12.00
CA ARG A 148 5.73 0.85 12.13
C ARG A 148 4.64 1.13 13.17
N ALA A 149 3.68 0.22 13.35
CA ALA A 149 2.68 0.29 14.41
C ALA A 149 3.29 0.17 15.82
N SER A 150 4.45 -0.50 15.93
CA SER A 150 5.20 -0.73 17.17
C SER A 150 6.41 0.22 17.35
N GLY A 151 6.47 1.33 16.65
CA GLY A 151 7.53 2.33 16.82
C GLY A 151 8.81 2.11 16.00
N VAL A 152 8.84 1.13 15.10
CA VAL A 152 10.00 0.88 14.23
C VAL A 152 9.78 1.55 12.88
N GLY A 153 10.37 2.74 12.69
CA GLY A 153 10.14 3.61 11.52
C GLY A 153 10.85 3.17 10.23
N ARG A 154 11.06 1.87 10.01
CA ARG A 154 11.76 1.37 8.83
C ARG A 154 10.85 1.30 7.61
N ASP A 155 11.22 2.05 6.57
CA ASP A 155 10.63 1.95 5.23
C ASP A 155 11.73 2.04 4.17
N LEU A 156 11.74 1.12 3.22
CA LEU A 156 12.78 1.05 2.18
C LEU A 156 12.71 2.22 1.20
N ARG A 157 11.53 2.82 1.02
CA ARG A 157 11.38 4.02 0.17
C ARG A 157 12.08 5.25 0.74
N THR A 158 12.32 5.25 2.07
CA THR A 158 13.06 6.31 2.78
C THR A 158 14.51 5.92 3.02
N SER A 159 14.77 4.69 3.52
CA SER A 159 16.12 4.27 3.91
C SER A 159 17.01 3.87 2.72
N HIS A 160 16.42 3.41 1.63
CA HIS A 160 17.10 3.01 0.39
C HIS A 160 16.22 3.46 -0.79
N PRO A 161 16.10 4.77 -1.00
CA PRO A 161 15.23 5.31 -2.04
C PRO A 161 15.66 4.83 -3.43
N TRP A 162 14.68 4.61 -4.30
CA TRP A 162 14.91 4.20 -5.68
C TRP A 162 13.89 4.86 -6.61
N GLY A 163 14.27 5.07 -7.86
CA GLY A 163 13.43 5.70 -8.86
C GLY A 163 12.85 7.02 -8.36
N VAL A 164 11.54 7.18 -8.45
CA VAL A 164 10.83 8.41 -8.06
C VAL A 164 10.92 8.73 -6.56
N TYR A 165 11.10 7.74 -5.69
CA TYR A 165 11.15 7.94 -4.23
C TYR A 165 12.44 8.61 -3.72
N GLY A 166 13.39 8.86 -4.52
CA GLY A 166 14.60 9.58 -4.11
C GLY A 166 14.74 10.94 -4.76
N VAL A 167 13.96 11.17 -5.81
CA VAL A 167 14.11 12.34 -6.68
C VAL A 167 12.84 13.19 -6.73
N GLU A 168 11.66 12.57 -6.90
CA GLU A 168 10.40 13.28 -7.14
C GLU A 168 9.48 13.26 -5.91
N ILE A 169 9.54 12.20 -5.09
CA ILE A 169 8.64 11.98 -3.96
C ILE A 169 9.44 11.86 -2.67
N ALA A 170 9.27 12.82 -1.77
CA ALA A 170 9.75 12.71 -0.40
C ALA A 170 8.79 11.83 0.41
N HIS A 171 9.15 10.56 0.61
CA HIS A 171 8.31 9.64 1.37
C HIS A 171 8.66 9.71 2.86
N GLU A 172 7.67 10.04 3.69
CA GLU A 172 7.78 9.96 5.15
C GLU A 172 6.99 8.77 5.70
N PRO A 173 7.65 7.82 6.40
CA PRO A 173 6.95 6.70 7.00
C PRO A 173 6.08 7.18 8.17
N PHE A 174 4.80 6.80 8.13
CA PHE A 174 3.94 6.99 9.29
C PHE A 174 4.29 5.96 10.37
N VAL A 175 4.38 6.38 11.63
CA VAL A 175 4.78 5.53 12.76
C VAL A 175 3.83 5.72 13.94
N LYS A 176 3.44 4.63 14.58
CA LYS A 176 2.70 4.57 15.84
C LYS A 176 3.54 3.86 16.90
N GLN A 177 3.23 4.07 18.17
CA GLN A 177 4.00 3.50 19.29
C GLN A 177 3.22 2.41 20.05
N GLN A 178 1.89 2.35 19.87
CA GLN A 178 0.99 1.51 20.68
C GLN A 178 1.19 0.02 20.40
N GLY A 179 1.52 -0.38 19.18
CA GLY A 179 1.77 -1.76 18.80
C GLY A 179 0.55 -2.68 18.86
N ASP A 180 -0.65 -2.15 19.08
CA ASP A 180 -1.92 -2.89 19.17
C ASP A 180 -2.61 -3.05 17.80
N VAL A 181 -3.75 -3.70 17.78
CA VAL A 181 -4.55 -3.89 16.55
C VAL A 181 -4.99 -2.55 16.00
N MET A 182 -5.40 -1.59 16.85
CA MET A 182 -5.80 -0.26 16.43
C MET A 182 -4.66 0.49 15.73
N ALA A 183 -3.45 0.43 16.27
CA ALA A 183 -2.28 1.01 15.62
C ALA A 183 -2.01 0.38 14.25
N ARG A 184 -2.11 -0.95 14.12
CA ARG A 184 -1.96 -1.66 12.85
C ARG A 184 -3.04 -1.30 11.83
N LEU A 185 -4.29 -1.09 12.27
CA LEU A 185 -5.37 -0.61 11.42
C LEU A 185 -5.09 0.82 10.94
N MET A 186 -4.73 1.72 11.85
CA MET A 186 -4.43 3.11 11.50
C MET A 186 -3.23 3.25 10.56
N MET A 187 -2.23 2.37 10.66
CA MET A 187 -1.14 2.29 9.70
C MET A 187 -1.66 2.03 8.29
N ARG A 188 -2.50 1.00 8.12
CA ARG A 188 -3.10 0.65 6.83
C ARG A 188 -3.96 1.77 6.27
N CYS A 189 -4.78 2.37 7.11
CA CYS A 189 -5.62 3.50 6.71
C CYS A 189 -4.78 4.68 6.20
N ARG A 190 -3.75 5.06 6.95
CA ARG A 190 -2.90 6.19 6.55
C ARG A 190 -2.10 5.90 5.29
N GLU A 191 -1.55 4.69 5.19
CA GLU A 191 -0.74 4.29 4.06
C GLU A 191 -1.57 4.10 2.78
N THR A 192 -2.84 3.69 2.87
CA THR A 192 -3.77 3.68 1.73
C THR A 192 -3.99 5.08 1.18
N LEU A 193 -4.27 6.05 2.05
CA LEU A 193 -4.47 7.45 1.63
C LEU A 193 -3.19 8.03 1.04
N GLN A 194 -2.04 7.78 1.65
CA GLN A 194 -0.73 8.21 1.16
C GLN A 194 -0.38 7.62 -0.21
N SER A 195 -0.79 6.37 -0.49
CA SER A 195 -0.59 5.75 -1.80
C SER A 195 -1.50 6.34 -2.88
N ALA A 196 -2.63 6.94 -2.48
CA ALA A 196 -3.59 7.55 -3.40
C ALA A 196 -3.22 9.00 -3.77
N ASP A 197 -2.48 9.69 -2.89
CA ASP A 197 -1.96 11.06 -3.10
C ASP A 197 -0.76 11.04 -4.04
#